data_74717907e07f532e58f56e16be48dc6a
#
_entry.id   74717907e07f532e58f56e16be48dc6a
#
_cell.length_a   1.000
_cell.length_b   1.000
_cell.length_c   1.000
_cell.angle_alpha   90.00
_cell.angle_beta   90.00
_cell.angle_gamma   90.00
#
_symmetry.space_group_name_H-M   'P 1'
#
loop_
_entity.id
_entity.type
_entity.pdbx_description
1 polymer ?
#
loop_
_entity_poly.entity_id
_entity_poly.type
_entity_poly.pdbx_seq_one_letter_code
_entity_poly.pdbx_strand_id
1 'polypeptide(L)'
;MLNQLFWIVPICSVIALLFAWFFFKGMMKESEGNETMKRIAGHVRKGAMAYLRQQYKIVGLVFLVLCLFFAWMAYGPGLQNGWVWFAFLTGGFFSGLAGFIGMKTATYASARTANAASRSMNDGLKVAFRSGAVMGLVVVGLALLDISLWWLVLDCFVEEASATHKAVMITTTMLTFGMGASTQALFARVGGGIFTKAADVGADLVGKVEAGIPEDDPRNPATIADNVGDNVGDVAGMGADLYESYCGSVLATAALGAAAFITVPELQFNAILAPMLIAAFGVILSLLGIFMVKTKEGASQLQLLRALDRGINTSSVLIVAASFLVIHLLGLSYWICGSVITGLLTGIVIGKATEYYTSHAYKPTQDIAKSSETGPATVIIKGIGTGMISTAIPVITIVVGII
;
A
#
# COMPACT_ATOMS: atom_id res chain seq x y z
N MET A 1 1.87 2.14 31.92
CA MET A 1 0.78 1.45 31.22
C MET A 1 1.23 0.50 30.12
N LEU A 2 2.50 0.40 29.81
CA LEU A 2 2.99 -0.49 28.76
C LEU A 2 2.80 -1.95 29.16
N ASN A 3 1.80 -2.63 28.55
CA ASN A 3 1.66 -4.07 28.64
C ASN A 3 2.85 -4.73 27.91
N GLN A 4 3.37 -5.84 28.42
CA GLN A 4 4.47 -6.59 27.78
C GLN A 4 4.14 -6.95 26.31
N LEU A 5 2.85 -7.16 26.00
CA LEU A 5 2.37 -7.45 24.64
C LEU A 5 2.60 -6.31 23.64
N PHE A 6 2.70 -5.05 24.10
CA PHE A 6 2.98 -3.91 23.21
C PHE A 6 4.29 -4.08 22.43
N TRP A 7 5.31 -4.64 23.06
CA TRP A 7 6.63 -4.81 22.43
C TRP A 7 6.64 -5.76 21.25
N ILE A 8 5.60 -6.60 21.09
CA ILE A 8 5.43 -7.43 19.90
C ILE A 8 5.31 -6.56 18.64
N VAL A 9 4.65 -5.39 18.74
CA VAL A 9 4.38 -4.52 17.58
C VAL A 9 5.69 -3.98 16.96
N PRO A 10 6.58 -3.27 17.70
CA PRO A 10 7.84 -2.81 17.13
C PRO A 10 8.78 -3.96 16.74
N ILE A 11 8.76 -5.10 17.44
CA ILE A 11 9.55 -6.28 17.05
C ILE A 11 9.10 -6.80 15.69
N CYS A 12 7.79 -6.98 15.47
CA CYS A 12 7.26 -7.42 14.17
C CYS A 12 7.54 -6.41 13.05
N SER A 13 7.50 -5.10 13.35
CA SER A 13 7.91 -4.05 12.43
C SER A 13 9.37 -4.22 11.97
N VAL A 14 10.28 -4.40 12.90
CA VAL A 14 11.70 -4.63 12.59
C VAL A 14 11.89 -5.91 11.78
N ILE A 15 11.19 -6.99 12.13
CA ILE A 15 11.21 -8.25 11.37
C ILE A 15 10.74 -8.00 9.93
N ALA A 16 9.64 -7.26 9.71
CA ALA A 16 9.16 -6.92 8.37
C ALA A 16 10.25 -6.21 7.54
N LEU A 17 10.90 -5.20 8.12
CA LEU A 17 11.95 -4.42 7.45
C LEU A 17 13.22 -5.27 7.15
N LEU A 18 13.58 -6.17 8.06
CA LEU A 18 14.69 -7.12 7.85
C LEU A 18 14.38 -8.10 6.71
N PHE A 19 13.15 -8.63 6.63
CA PHE A 19 12.74 -9.48 5.51
C PHE A 19 12.62 -8.70 4.20
N ALA A 20 12.14 -7.46 4.21
CA ALA A 20 12.17 -6.58 3.05
C ALA A 20 13.60 -6.43 2.51
N TRP A 21 14.56 -6.14 3.38
CA TRP A 21 15.97 -6.04 3.01
C TRP A 21 16.55 -7.37 2.50
N PHE A 22 16.18 -8.49 3.12
CA PHE A 22 16.60 -9.82 2.68
C PHE A 22 16.08 -10.13 1.26
N PHE A 23 14.80 -9.88 0.98
CA PHE A 23 14.21 -10.06 -0.34
C PHE A 23 14.83 -9.11 -1.38
N PHE A 24 15.06 -7.85 -1.01
CA PHE A 24 15.74 -6.87 -1.85
C PHE A 24 17.15 -7.37 -2.24
N LYS A 25 17.95 -7.80 -1.27
CA LYS A 25 19.27 -8.38 -1.54
C LYS A 25 19.19 -9.63 -2.41
N GLY A 26 18.19 -10.48 -2.17
CA GLY A 26 17.95 -11.67 -2.98
C GLY A 26 17.66 -11.34 -4.45
N MET A 27 16.79 -10.34 -4.68
CA MET A 27 16.47 -9.82 -6.02
C MET A 27 17.70 -9.19 -6.71
N MET A 28 18.51 -8.44 -5.97
CA MET A 28 19.70 -7.77 -6.51
C MET A 28 20.80 -8.72 -6.97
N LYS A 29 20.77 -10.00 -6.57
CA LYS A 29 21.69 -11.03 -7.07
C LYS A 29 21.38 -11.48 -8.50
N GLU A 30 20.14 -11.27 -8.95
CA GLU A 30 19.76 -11.62 -10.32
C GLU A 30 20.36 -10.63 -11.33
N SER A 31 20.73 -11.14 -12.51
CA SER A 31 21.31 -10.32 -13.58
C SER A 31 20.27 -9.40 -14.21
N GLU A 32 20.66 -8.18 -14.54
CA GLU A 32 19.85 -7.25 -15.35
C GLU A 32 19.76 -7.64 -16.83
N GLY A 33 20.45 -8.69 -17.25
CA GLY A 33 20.50 -9.12 -18.64
C GLY A 33 21.65 -8.51 -19.45
N ASN A 34 21.42 -8.29 -20.73
CA ASN A 34 22.40 -7.76 -21.67
C ASN A 34 22.63 -6.24 -21.50
N GLU A 35 23.62 -5.71 -22.21
CA GLU A 35 24.00 -4.28 -22.12
C GLU A 35 22.86 -3.34 -22.53
N THR A 36 22.02 -3.73 -23.49
CA THR A 36 20.85 -2.94 -23.89
C THR A 36 19.81 -2.87 -22.76
N MET A 37 19.51 -3.98 -22.12
CA MET A 37 18.60 -4.02 -20.96
C MET A 37 19.11 -3.15 -19.82
N LYS A 38 20.38 -3.22 -19.49
CA LYS A 38 21.02 -2.40 -18.45
C LYS A 38 20.93 -0.90 -18.79
N ARG A 39 21.18 -0.54 -20.05
CA ARG A 39 21.11 0.84 -20.53
C ARG A 39 19.69 1.38 -20.39
N ILE A 40 18.67 0.67 -20.86
CA ILE A 40 17.27 1.08 -20.79
C ILE A 40 16.83 1.20 -19.33
N ALA A 41 17.10 0.19 -18.48
CA ALA A 41 16.80 0.26 -17.05
C ALA A 41 17.50 1.45 -16.36
N GLY A 42 18.71 1.80 -16.81
CA GLY A 42 19.43 2.99 -16.36
C GLY A 42 18.69 4.30 -16.69
N HIS A 43 18.10 4.41 -17.88
CA HIS A 43 17.29 5.58 -18.28
C HIS A 43 16.00 5.66 -17.49
N VAL A 44 15.29 4.54 -17.29
CA VAL A 44 14.07 4.48 -16.45
C VAL A 44 14.38 4.92 -15.02
N ARG A 45 15.46 4.42 -14.41
CA ARG A 45 15.88 4.85 -13.06
C ARG A 45 16.19 6.34 -12.98
N LYS A 46 16.86 6.91 -13.97
CA LYS A 46 17.15 8.34 -14.02
C LYS A 46 15.87 9.17 -14.12
N GLY A 47 14.95 8.78 -14.99
CA GLY A 47 13.64 9.44 -15.15
C GLY A 47 12.82 9.40 -13.87
N ALA A 48 12.66 8.24 -13.26
CA ALA A 48 11.92 8.06 -12.02
C ALA A 48 12.50 8.88 -10.86
N MET A 49 13.84 8.92 -10.73
CA MET A 49 14.50 9.75 -9.71
C MET A 49 14.36 11.26 -9.98
N ALA A 50 14.36 11.68 -11.24
CA ALA A 50 14.14 13.09 -11.61
C ALA A 50 12.73 13.53 -11.24
N TYR A 51 11.72 12.70 -11.55
CA TYR A 51 10.34 12.93 -11.17
C TYR A 51 10.19 13.05 -9.63
N LEU A 52 10.66 12.08 -8.85
CA LEU A 52 10.52 12.11 -7.41
C LEU A 52 11.21 13.31 -6.75
N ARG A 53 12.38 13.70 -7.25
CA ARG A 53 13.07 14.92 -6.76
C ARG A 53 12.21 16.16 -6.94
N GLN A 54 11.58 16.32 -8.10
CA GLN A 54 10.71 17.45 -8.38
C GLN A 54 9.43 17.39 -7.53
N GLN A 55 8.81 16.22 -7.44
CA GLN A 55 7.61 16.03 -6.64
C GLN A 55 7.87 16.33 -5.16
N TYR A 56 8.89 15.75 -4.56
CA TYR A 56 9.19 15.95 -3.12
C TYR A 56 9.60 17.40 -2.81
N LYS A 57 10.20 18.12 -3.76
CA LYS A 57 10.47 19.54 -3.60
C LYS A 57 9.18 20.37 -3.47
N ILE A 58 8.19 20.10 -4.30
CA ILE A 58 6.90 20.81 -4.26
C ILE A 58 6.11 20.39 -3.01
N VAL A 59 6.02 19.10 -2.75
CA VAL A 59 5.33 18.56 -1.56
C VAL A 59 5.97 19.07 -0.28
N GLY A 60 7.30 19.14 -0.21
CA GLY A 60 8.01 19.71 0.94
C GLY A 60 7.65 21.17 1.21
N LEU A 61 7.45 21.98 0.16
CA LEU A 61 6.96 23.35 0.31
C LEU A 61 5.52 23.38 0.90
N VAL A 62 4.64 22.53 0.39
CA VAL A 62 3.26 22.42 0.91
C VAL A 62 3.27 21.97 2.37
N PHE A 63 4.08 20.96 2.72
CA PHE A 63 4.24 20.51 4.09
C PHE A 63 4.76 21.60 5.01
N LEU A 64 5.73 22.40 4.57
CA LEU A 64 6.23 23.54 5.33
C LEU A 64 5.10 24.52 5.68
N VAL A 65 4.29 24.90 4.67
CA VAL A 65 3.15 25.81 4.89
C VAL A 65 2.13 25.23 5.86
N LEU A 66 1.75 23.96 5.68
CA LEU A 66 0.79 23.29 6.55
C LEU A 66 1.33 23.09 7.97
N CYS A 67 2.61 22.73 8.13
CA CYS A 67 3.23 22.62 9.47
C CYS A 67 3.24 23.97 10.20
N LEU A 68 3.57 25.07 9.50
CA LEU A 68 3.49 26.42 10.09
C LEU A 68 2.06 26.80 10.49
N PHE A 69 1.09 26.43 9.67
CA PHE A 69 -0.33 26.64 9.98
C PHE A 69 -0.76 25.84 11.22
N PHE A 70 -0.43 24.55 11.31
CA PHE A 70 -0.74 23.71 12.47
C PHE A 70 0.01 24.18 13.74
N ALA A 71 1.27 24.57 13.60
CA ALA A 71 2.02 25.14 14.71
C ALA A 71 1.38 26.45 15.22
N TRP A 72 0.95 27.32 14.31
CA TRP A 72 0.19 28.52 14.69
C TRP A 72 -1.11 28.18 15.40
N MET A 73 -1.89 27.18 14.92
CA MET A 73 -3.12 26.75 15.59
C MET A 73 -2.86 26.18 16.99
N ALA A 74 -1.72 25.50 17.19
CA ALA A 74 -1.38 24.92 18.49
C ALA A 74 -0.90 25.97 19.50
N TYR A 75 0.01 26.86 19.09
CA TYR A 75 0.68 27.79 20.01
C TYR A 75 0.08 29.19 20.04
N GLY A 76 -0.74 29.58 19.04
CA GLY A 76 -1.46 30.85 19.02
C GLY A 76 -2.81 30.74 19.74
N PRO A 77 -3.88 30.30 19.06
CA PRO A 77 -5.21 30.19 19.67
C PRO A 77 -5.38 28.99 20.63
N GLY A 78 -4.42 28.04 20.68
CA GLY A 78 -4.49 26.85 21.52
C GLY A 78 -5.59 25.88 21.14
N LEU A 79 -5.97 25.82 19.86
CA LEU A 79 -7.08 25.01 19.36
C LEU A 79 -6.74 23.51 19.24
N GLN A 80 -5.46 23.16 19.32
CA GLN A 80 -5.00 21.76 19.20
C GLN A 80 -3.72 21.51 20.01
N ASN A 81 -3.38 20.22 20.15
CA ASN A 81 -2.16 19.78 20.84
C ASN A 81 -0.90 20.27 20.12
N GLY A 82 0.13 20.67 20.87
CA GLY A 82 1.43 21.10 20.34
C GLY A 82 2.19 20.04 19.53
N TRP A 83 1.86 18.75 19.63
CA TRP A 83 2.47 17.66 18.86
C TRP A 83 1.92 17.47 17.45
N VAL A 84 0.76 18.09 17.12
CA VAL A 84 0.04 17.87 15.85
C VAL A 84 0.86 18.19 14.61
N TRP A 85 1.55 19.34 14.59
CA TRP A 85 2.36 19.73 13.43
C TRP A 85 3.52 18.78 13.17
N PHE A 86 4.12 18.24 14.23
CA PHE A 86 5.23 17.30 14.13
C PHE A 86 4.74 15.89 13.72
N ALA A 87 3.61 15.45 14.27
CA ALA A 87 2.96 14.21 13.85
C ALA A 87 2.59 14.25 12.36
N PHE A 88 2.02 15.35 11.89
CA PHE A 88 1.72 15.57 10.48
C PHE A 88 2.97 15.45 9.59
N LEU A 89 4.08 16.07 10.01
CA LEU A 89 5.34 16.02 9.26
C LEU A 89 5.90 14.59 9.16
N THR A 90 5.92 13.84 10.27
CA THR A 90 6.44 12.46 10.28
C THR A 90 5.61 11.52 9.44
N GLY A 91 4.27 11.62 9.49
CA GLY A 91 3.38 10.81 8.65
C GLY A 91 3.64 11.01 7.17
N GLY A 92 3.80 12.28 6.73
CA GLY A 92 4.19 12.58 5.35
C GLY A 92 5.57 12.05 4.99
N PHE A 93 6.54 12.15 5.89
CA PHE A 93 7.89 11.63 5.67
C PHE A 93 7.88 10.11 5.47
N PHE A 94 7.25 9.33 6.36
CA PHE A 94 7.22 7.88 6.26
C PHE A 94 6.42 7.37 5.06
N SER A 95 5.30 8.04 4.71
CA SER A 95 4.55 7.76 3.48
C SER A 95 5.41 7.99 2.22
N GLY A 96 6.10 9.13 2.15
CA GLY A 96 7.02 9.42 1.06
C GLY A 96 8.20 8.45 0.99
N LEU A 97 8.74 8.04 2.14
CA LEU A 97 9.82 7.06 2.23
C LEU A 97 9.38 5.69 1.73
N ALA A 98 8.15 5.24 2.06
CA ALA A 98 7.59 4.00 1.56
C ALA A 98 7.47 4.02 0.03
N GLY A 99 6.91 5.08 -0.55
CA GLY A 99 6.84 5.28 -2.00
C GLY A 99 8.21 5.31 -2.68
N PHE A 100 9.19 6.01 -2.08
CA PHE A 100 10.57 6.07 -2.58
C PHE A 100 11.24 4.69 -2.62
N ILE A 101 11.17 3.93 -1.53
CA ILE A 101 11.79 2.59 -1.46
C ILE A 101 11.09 1.64 -2.44
N GLY A 102 9.75 1.73 -2.55
CA GLY A 102 8.97 0.95 -3.51
C GLY A 102 9.40 1.19 -4.94
N MET A 103 9.40 2.44 -5.40
CA MET A 103 9.83 2.84 -6.74
C MET A 103 11.29 2.41 -7.02
N LYS A 104 12.19 2.63 -6.06
CA LYS A 104 13.58 2.21 -6.20
C LYS A 104 13.66 0.70 -6.38
N THR A 105 12.93 -0.08 -5.61
CA THR A 105 12.88 -1.54 -5.73
C THR A 105 12.33 -1.97 -7.08
N ALA A 106 11.22 -1.40 -7.54
CA ALA A 106 10.59 -1.74 -8.82
C ALA A 106 11.50 -1.44 -10.01
N THR A 107 12.13 -0.26 -10.04
CA THR A 107 13.05 0.11 -11.13
C THR A 107 14.33 -0.74 -11.17
N TYR A 108 14.73 -1.33 -10.05
CA TYR A 108 15.82 -2.32 -10.03
C TYR A 108 15.32 -3.74 -10.38
N ALA A 109 14.06 -4.05 -10.13
CA ALA A 109 13.46 -5.35 -10.40
C ALA A 109 13.10 -5.55 -11.88
N SER A 110 12.65 -4.52 -12.60
CA SER A 110 12.06 -4.63 -13.94
C SER A 110 12.92 -5.40 -14.94
N ALA A 111 14.15 -4.96 -15.20
CA ALA A 111 15.06 -5.66 -16.12
C ALA A 111 15.46 -7.06 -15.60
N ARG A 112 15.62 -7.22 -14.28
CA ARG A 112 15.93 -8.52 -13.66
C ARG A 112 14.78 -9.50 -13.83
N THR A 113 13.54 -9.04 -13.68
CA THR A 113 12.34 -9.84 -13.91
C THR A 113 12.27 -10.28 -15.38
N ALA A 114 12.45 -9.36 -16.32
CA ALA A 114 12.45 -9.66 -17.75
C ALA A 114 13.55 -10.68 -18.13
N ASN A 115 14.77 -10.48 -17.62
CA ASN A 115 15.87 -11.42 -17.85
C ASN A 115 15.65 -12.79 -17.19
N ALA A 116 15.03 -12.85 -16.02
CA ALA A 116 14.67 -14.10 -15.38
C ALA A 116 13.54 -14.82 -16.15
N ALA A 117 12.53 -14.08 -16.60
CA ALA A 117 11.40 -14.60 -17.36
C ALA A 117 11.82 -15.16 -18.73
N SER A 118 12.88 -14.63 -19.35
CA SER A 118 13.42 -15.18 -20.60
C SER A 118 14.03 -16.59 -20.44
N ARG A 119 14.41 -16.97 -19.22
CA ARG A 119 14.93 -18.29 -18.89
C ARG A 119 13.82 -19.25 -18.44
N SER A 120 12.93 -18.75 -17.57
CA SER A 120 11.87 -19.52 -16.95
C SER A 120 10.77 -18.59 -16.44
N MET A 121 9.52 -18.91 -16.73
CA MET A 121 8.36 -18.17 -16.23
C MET A 121 8.34 -18.15 -14.69
N ASN A 122 8.69 -19.25 -14.06
CA ASN A 122 8.71 -19.38 -12.60
C ASN A 122 9.82 -18.53 -11.97
N ASP A 123 10.97 -18.39 -12.61
CA ASP A 123 12.05 -17.52 -12.12
C ASP A 123 11.68 -16.05 -12.28
N GLY A 124 11.06 -15.67 -13.40
CA GLY A 124 10.48 -14.34 -13.59
C GLY A 124 9.48 -14.00 -12.49
N LEU A 125 8.53 -14.90 -12.21
CA LEU A 125 7.54 -14.72 -11.14
C LEU A 125 8.20 -14.56 -9.76
N LYS A 126 9.22 -15.36 -9.43
CA LYS A 126 9.94 -15.25 -8.15
C LYS A 126 10.58 -13.88 -7.98
N VAL A 127 11.21 -13.33 -9.03
CA VAL A 127 11.85 -12.01 -8.98
C VAL A 127 10.81 -10.92 -8.82
N ALA A 128 9.77 -10.93 -9.64
CA ALA A 128 8.68 -9.97 -9.60
C ALA A 128 7.96 -10.00 -8.24
N PHE A 129 7.59 -11.18 -7.75
CA PHE A 129 6.88 -11.33 -6.50
C PHE A 129 7.72 -10.91 -5.28
N ARG A 130 9.02 -11.21 -5.28
CA ARG A 130 9.94 -10.72 -4.24
C ARG A 130 10.04 -9.19 -4.24
N SER A 131 10.05 -8.56 -5.41
CA SER A 131 10.02 -7.10 -5.53
C SER A 131 8.75 -6.51 -4.92
N GLY A 132 7.58 -7.08 -5.24
CA GLY A 132 6.32 -6.69 -4.63
C GLY A 132 6.27 -6.92 -3.12
N ALA A 133 6.83 -8.05 -2.66
CA ALA A 133 6.94 -8.36 -1.23
C ALA A 133 7.83 -7.36 -0.47
N VAL A 134 8.91 -6.86 -1.08
CA VAL A 134 9.72 -5.77 -0.49
C VAL A 134 8.86 -4.55 -0.25
N MET A 135 8.08 -4.14 -1.26
CA MET A 135 7.20 -2.98 -1.13
C MET A 135 6.16 -3.16 -0.01
N GLY A 136 5.44 -4.28 -0.02
CA GLY A 136 4.44 -4.57 1.01
C GLY A 136 5.03 -4.59 2.43
N LEU A 137 6.18 -5.25 2.62
CA LEU A 137 6.86 -5.33 3.92
C LEU A 137 7.43 -3.99 4.38
N VAL A 138 7.89 -3.14 3.47
CA VAL A 138 8.34 -1.77 3.79
C VAL A 138 7.15 -0.94 4.27
N VAL A 139 6.02 -0.99 3.55
CA VAL A 139 4.81 -0.26 3.94
C VAL A 139 4.36 -0.64 5.35
N VAL A 140 4.11 -1.93 5.59
CA VAL A 140 3.59 -2.39 6.89
C VAL A 140 4.64 -2.25 8.02
N GLY A 141 5.90 -2.46 7.69
CA GLY A 141 7.01 -2.31 8.64
C GLY A 141 7.20 -0.86 9.09
N LEU A 142 7.26 0.09 8.16
CA LEU A 142 7.36 1.51 8.49
C LEU A 142 6.12 2.01 9.23
N ALA A 143 4.93 1.54 8.84
CA ALA A 143 3.68 1.92 9.48
C ALA A 143 3.61 1.48 10.96
N LEU A 144 3.90 0.21 11.24
CA LEU A 144 3.92 -0.29 12.62
C LEU A 144 5.05 0.33 13.44
N LEU A 145 6.18 0.66 12.80
CA LEU A 145 7.28 1.36 13.47
C LEU A 145 6.85 2.76 13.89
N ASP A 146 6.25 3.53 12.98
CA ASP A 146 5.80 4.89 13.21
C ASP A 146 4.71 4.93 14.30
N ILE A 147 3.71 4.05 14.21
CA ILE A 147 2.66 3.88 15.23
C ILE A 147 3.30 3.59 16.61
N SER A 148 4.26 2.67 16.66
CA SER A 148 4.91 2.30 17.92
C SER A 148 5.75 3.44 18.51
N LEU A 149 6.50 4.15 17.68
CA LEU A 149 7.31 5.28 18.10
C LEU A 149 6.44 6.43 18.61
N TRP A 150 5.35 6.76 17.90
CA TRP A 150 4.43 7.80 18.35
C TRP A 150 3.73 7.46 19.65
N TRP A 151 3.33 6.19 19.81
CA TRP A 151 2.76 5.75 21.10
C TRP A 151 3.77 5.97 22.24
N LEU A 152 5.02 5.53 22.07
CA LEU A 152 6.07 5.67 23.10
C LEU A 152 6.37 7.15 23.40
N VAL A 153 6.52 7.98 22.38
CA VAL A 153 6.81 9.41 22.54
C VAL A 153 5.66 10.10 23.28
N LEU A 154 4.42 9.90 22.86
CA LEU A 154 3.28 10.55 23.50
C LEU A 154 3.00 10.01 24.90
N ASP A 155 3.23 8.72 25.16
CA ASP A 155 3.11 8.18 26.52
C ASP A 155 4.15 8.79 27.49
N CYS A 156 5.33 9.16 26.99
CA CYS A 156 6.36 9.81 27.80
C CYS A 156 6.10 11.31 28.03
N PHE A 157 5.56 12.02 27.03
CA PHE A 157 5.52 13.49 27.04
C PHE A 157 4.12 14.09 27.26
N VAL A 158 3.04 13.31 27.14
CA VAL A 158 1.69 13.78 27.44
C VAL A 158 1.42 13.58 28.92
N GLU A 159 1.26 14.69 29.63
CA GLU A 159 0.87 14.72 31.05
C GLU A 159 -0.63 14.95 31.15
N GLU A 160 -1.36 13.97 31.62
CA GLU A 160 -2.80 14.05 31.90
C GLU A 160 -3.11 13.44 33.26
N ALA A 161 -4.02 14.08 34.00
CA ALA A 161 -4.42 13.65 35.34
C ALA A 161 -5.14 12.29 35.35
N SER A 162 -5.83 11.95 34.25
CA SER A 162 -6.55 10.70 34.07
C SER A 162 -5.91 9.85 32.98
N ALA A 163 -5.62 8.59 33.30
CA ALA A 163 -5.08 7.63 32.36
C ALA A 163 -5.99 7.39 31.15
N THR A 164 -7.31 7.44 31.34
CA THR A 164 -8.31 7.27 30.27
C THR A 164 -8.30 8.45 29.30
N HIS A 165 -8.23 9.66 29.79
CA HIS A 165 -8.11 10.86 28.97
C HIS A 165 -6.79 10.91 28.24
N LYS A 166 -5.69 10.52 28.90
CA LYS A 166 -4.37 10.39 28.28
C LYS A 166 -4.41 9.47 27.06
N ALA A 167 -5.04 8.30 27.19
CA ALA A 167 -5.16 7.34 26.08
C ALA A 167 -5.97 7.91 24.89
N VAL A 168 -7.04 8.63 25.15
CA VAL A 168 -7.81 9.32 24.10
C VAL A 168 -6.97 10.42 23.44
N MET A 169 -6.27 11.24 24.22
CA MET A 169 -5.41 12.30 23.69
C MET A 169 -4.26 11.73 22.82
N ILE A 170 -3.62 10.65 23.26
CA ILE A 170 -2.58 9.98 22.48
C ILE A 170 -3.14 9.50 21.14
N THR A 171 -4.23 8.75 21.15
CA THR A 171 -4.81 8.17 19.92
C THR A 171 -5.32 9.25 18.95
N THR A 172 -5.93 10.33 19.45
CA THR A 172 -6.37 11.45 18.61
C THR A 172 -5.18 12.24 18.03
N THR A 173 -4.12 12.43 18.79
CA THR A 173 -2.88 13.05 18.29
C THR A 173 -2.25 12.16 17.21
N MET A 174 -2.23 10.85 17.43
CA MET A 174 -1.71 9.90 16.43
C MET A 174 -2.51 9.91 15.11
N LEU A 175 -3.82 10.19 15.12
CA LEU A 175 -4.58 10.35 13.89
C LEU A 175 -4.05 11.47 13.00
N THR A 176 -3.37 12.47 13.55
CA THR A 176 -2.82 13.58 12.77
C THR A 176 -1.59 13.19 11.94
N PHE A 177 -0.82 12.19 12.35
CA PHE A 177 0.20 11.66 11.46
C PHE A 177 -0.43 10.92 10.26
N GLY A 178 -1.58 10.28 10.45
CA GLY A 178 -2.40 9.75 9.34
C GLY A 178 -2.78 10.83 8.33
N MET A 179 -3.14 12.05 8.79
CA MET A 179 -3.40 13.19 7.90
C MET A 179 -2.15 13.59 7.08
N GLY A 180 -0.98 13.57 7.69
CA GLY A 180 0.29 13.83 7.00
C GLY A 180 0.57 12.78 5.93
N ALA A 181 0.38 11.50 6.27
CA ALA A 181 0.50 10.39 5.33
C ALA A 181 -0.49 10.53 4.17
N SER A 182 -1.76 10.88 4.46
CA SER A 182 -2.82 11.09 3.46
C SER A 182 -2.50 12.25 2.51
N THR A 183 -1.98 13.36 3.04
CA THR A 183 -1.56 14.50 2.21
C THR A 183 -0.44 14.09 1.26
N GLN A 184 0.59 13.39 1.73
CA GLN A 184 1.69 12.89 0.89
C GLN A 184 1.17 11.90 -0.15
N ALA A 185 0.30 10.97 0.23
CA ALA A 185 -0.29 9.98 -0.65
C ALA A 185 -1.13 10.62 -1.76
N LEU A 186 -1.92 11.64 -1.42
CA LEU A 186 -2.71 12.40 -2.40
C LEU A 186 -1.81 13.01 -3.49
N PHE A 187 -0.74 13.73 -3.10
CA PHE A 187 0.18 14.31 -4.06
C PHE A 187 0.92 13.24 -4.87
N ALA A 188 1.30 12.13 -4.25
CA ALA A 188 1.99 11.03 -4.93
C ALA A 188 1.08 10.35 -5.97
N ARG A 189 -0.19 10.05 -5.62
CA ARG A 189 -1.16 9.42 -6.52
C ARG A 189 -1.58 10.33 -7.66
N VAL A 190 -1.99 11.56 -7.35
CA VAL A 190 -2.47 12.50 -8.38
C VAL A 190 -1.33 12.90 -9.32
N GLY A 191 -0.18 13.29 -8.77
CA GLY A 191 0.98 13.67 -9.56
C GLY A 191 1.55 12.52 -10.38
N GLY A 192 1.67 11.34 -9.76
CA GLY A 192 2.11 10.11 -10.43
C GLY A 192 1.15 9.69 -11.54
N GLY A 193 -0.16 9.66 -11.27
CA GLY A 193 -1.18 9.29 -12.24
C GLY A 193 -1.26 10.25 -13.44
N ILE A 194 -1.12 11.56 -13.22
CA ILE A 194 -1.04 12.54 -14.30
C ILE A 194 0.18 12.27 -15.18
N PHE A 195 1.35 12.04 -14.57
CA PHE A 195 2.57 11.76 -15.32
C PHE A 195 2.45 10.45 -16.11
N THR A 196 1.97 9.37 -15.48
CA THR A 196 1.77 8.06 -16.13
C THR A 196 0.88 8.20 -17.35
N LYS A 197 -0.29 8.82 -17.19
CA LYS A 197 -1.22 8.95 -18.32
C LYS A 197 -0.72 9.92 -19.40
N ALA A 198 0.00 10.96 -19.07
CA ALA A 198 0.62 11.83 -20.05
C ALA A 198 1.72 11.09 -20.86
N ALA A 199 2.52 10.26 -20.18
CA ALA A 199 3.57 9.48 -20.84
C ALA A 199 3.00 8.37 -21.72
N ASP A 200 2.04 7.58 -21.22
CA ASP A 200 1.34 6.50 -21.91
C ASP A 200 0.65 7.01 -23.18
N VAL A 201 -0.25 8.01 -23.06
CA VAL A 201 -0.93 8.61 -24.21
C VAL A 201 0.04 9.27 -25.17
N GLY A 202 1.07 9.95 -24.68
CA GLY A 202 2.10 10.58 -25.51
C GLY A 202 2.91 9.55 -26.29
N ALA A 203 3.32 8.44 -25.66
CA ALA A 203 4.03 7.35 -26.30
C ALA A 203 3.19 6.68 -27.39
N ASP A 204 1.91 6.48 -27.13
CA ASP A 204 0.95 5.88 -28.05
C ASP A 204 0.67 6.78 -29.27
N LEU A 205 0.49 8.08 -29.06
CA LEU A 205 0.32 9.04 -30.16
C LEU A 205 1.51 9.06 -31.11
N VAL A 206 2.72 9.17 -30.55
CA VAL A 206 3.95 9.16 -31.36
C VAL A 206 4.16 7.82 -32.06
N GLY A 207 4.00 6.71 -31.35
CA GLY A 207 4.23 5.38 -31.90
C GLY A 207 3.14 4.94 -32.88
N LYS A 208 1.91 4.81 -32.41
CA LYS A 208 0.80 4.21 -33.19
C LYS A 208 0.25 5.15 -34.25
N VAL A 209 0.11 6.46 -33.96
CA VAL A 209 -0.54 7.41 -34.86
C VAL A 209 0.46 8.07 -35.81
N GLU A 210 1.57 8.61 -35.31
CA GLU A 210 2.54 9.33 -36.15
C GLU A 210 3.50 8.40 -36.89
N ALA A 211 4.10 7.42 -36.17
CA ALA A 211 5.11 6.53 -36.73
C ALA A 211 4.55 5.24 -37.31
N GLY A 212 3.30 4.87 -37.03
CA GLY A 212 2.66 3.64 -37.50
C GLY A 212 3.35 2.34 -37.01
N ILE A 213 3.96 2.38 -35.82
CA ILE A 213 4.66 1.25 -35.23
C ILE A 213 3.82 0.68 -34.04
N PRO A 214 4.03 -0.60 -33.70
CA PRO A 214 3.31 -1.24 -32.59
C PRO A 214 3.53 -0.52 -31.26
N GLU A 215 2.64 -0.81 -30.30
CA GLU A 215 2.80 -0.42 -28.90
C GLU A 215 4.13 -0.99 -28.34
N ASP A 216 4.78 -0.24 -27.46
CA ASP A 216 6.07 -0.61 -26.83
C ASP A 216 7.21 -0.93 -27.81
N ASP A 217 7.10 -0.48 -29.06
CA ASP A 217 8.17 -0.73 -30.04
C ASP A 217 9.47 -0.10 -29.59
N PRO A 218 10.62 -0.83 -29.63
CA PRO A 218 11.93 -0.33 -29.18
C PRO A 218 12.45 0.86 -30.00
N ARG A 219 11.87 1.17 -31.15
CA ARG A 219 12.16 2.34 -31.96
C ARG A 219 11.55 3.62 -31.40
N ASN A 220 10.51 3.50 -30.55
CA ASN A 220 9.86 4.63 -29.91
C ASN A 220 10.56 4.98 -28.58
N PRO A 221 11.33 6.07 -28.48
CA PRO A 221 12.01 6.44 -27.23
C PRO A 221 11.03 6.85 -26.13
N ALA A 222 9.78 7.22 -26.47
CA ALA A 222 8.75 7.58 -25.50
C ALA A 222 8.31 6.40 -24.63
N THR A 223 8.51 5.15 -25.06
CA THR A 223 8.30 3.93 -24.24
C THR A 223 9.11 3.96 -22.93
N ILE A 224 10.27 4.63 -22.90
CA ILE A 224 11.03 4.82 -21.67
C ILE A 224 10.27 5.76 -20.71
N ALA A 225 9.66 6.82 -21.22
CA ALA A 225 8.88 7.76 -20.39
C ALA A 225 7.62 7.07 -19.83
N ASP A 226 6.99 6.24 -20.62
CA ASP A 226 5.85 5.41 -20.22
C ASP A 226 6.23 4.44 -19.07
N ASN A 227 7.31 3.70 -19.24
CA ASN A 227 7.87 2.86 -18.18
C ASN A 227 8.24 3.64 -16.90
N VAL A 228 8.72 4.89 -17.02
CA VAL A 228 8.93 5.76 -15.87
C VAL A 228 7.59 6.08 -15.19
N GLY A 229 6.56 6.37 -15.99
CA GLY A 229 5.20 6.63 -15.52
C GLY A 229 4.68 5.52 -14.61
N ASP A 230 4.72 4.28 -15.06
CA ASP A 230 4.30 3.11 -14.28
C ASP A 230 5.03 3.01 -12.93
N ASN A 231 6.35 3.25 -12.93
CA ASN A 231 7.12 3.17 -11.69
C ASN A 231 6.83 4.32 -10.72
N VAL A 232 6.48 5.51 -11.18
CA VAL A 232 6.19 6.65 -10.29
C VAL A 232 4.71 6.76 -9.94
N GLY A 233 3.81 6.40 -10.85
CA GLY A 233 2.36 6.41 -10.62
C GLY A 233 1.91 5.18 -9.83
N ASP A 234 2.13 4.00 -10.40
CA ASP A 234 1.57 2.76 -9.86
C ASP A 234 2.38 2.22 -8.68
N VAL A 235 3.70 2.43 -8.63
CA VAL A 235 4.50 1.93 -7.51
C VAL A 235 4.72 2.99 -6.45
N ALA A 236 5.29 4.15 -6.77
CA ALA A 236 5.56 5.16 -5.74
C ALA A 236 4.27 5.80 -5.20
N GLY A 237 3.32 6.13 -6.10
CA GLY A 237 2.02 6.70 -5.73
C GLY A 237 1.19 5.73 -4.88
N MET A 238 1.06 4.49 -5.36
CA MET A 238 0.31 3.44 -4.65
C MET A 238 0.98 3.04 -3.33
N GLY A 239 2.31 3.07 -3.26
CA GLY A 239 3.02 2.76 -2.02
C GLY A 239 2.80 3.76 -0.90
N ALA A 240 2.76 5.04 -1.23
CA ALA A 240 2.41 6.09 -0.29
C ALA A 240 0.95 5.95 0.19
N ASP A 241 0.04 5.61 -0.72
CA ASP A 241 -1.37 5.39 -0.44
C ASP A 241 -1.63 4.15 0.42
N LEU A 242 -0.95 3.04 0.15
CA LEU A 242 -1.05 1.83 0.97
C LEU A 242 -0.54 2.08 2.40
N TYR A 243 0.53 2.88 2.55
CA TYR A 243 1.02 3.27 3.86
C TYR A 243 -0.05 4.07 4.62
N GLU A 244 -0.64 5.09 3.99
CA GLU A 244 -1.70 5.92 4.55
C GLU A 244 -2.90 5.08 4.97
N SER A 245 -3.42 4.25 4.07
CA SER A 245 -4.60 3.42 4.30
C SER A 245 -4.38 2.41 5.44
N TYR A 246 -3.19 1.81 5.51
CA TYR A 246 -2.82 0.86 6.56
C TYR A 246 -2.73 1.55 7.93
N CYS A 247 -1.97 2.66 8.03
CA CYS A 247 -1.87 3.44 9.25
C CYS A 247 -3.23 3.96 9.70
N GLY A 248 -3.97 4.57 8.77
CA GLY A 248 -5.27 5.17 9.05
C GLY A 248 -6.26 4.16 9.61
N SER A 249 -6.30 2.93 9.06
CA SER A 249 -7.18 1.87 9.55
C SER A 249 -6.82 1.42 10.98
N VAL A 250 -5.53 1.21 11.26
CA VAL A 250 -5.06 0.81 12.60
C VAL A 250 -5.35 1.91 13.62
N LEU A 251 -5.06 3.17 13.27
CA LEU A 251 -5.24 4.30 14.18
C LEU A 251 -6.72 4.64 14.42
N ALA A 252 -7.54 4.60 13.38
CA ALA A 252 -8.98 4.83 13.52
C ALA A 252 -9.60 3.78 14.45
N THR A 253 -9.23 2.51 14.29
CA THR A 253 -9.70 1.42 15.18
C THR A 253 -9.18 1.61 16.60
N ALA A 254 -7.93 2.01 16.78
CA ALA A 254 -7.35 2.28 18.09
C ALA A 254 -8.05 3.46 18.80
N ALA A 255 -8.34 4.54 18.08
CA ALA A 255 -9.06 5.70 18.60
C ALA A 255 -10.53 5.35 18.97
N LEU A 256 -11.21 4.56 18.15
CA LEU A 256 -12.53 4.04 18.48
C LEU A 256 -12.49 3.14 19.73
N GLY A 257 -11.47 2.29 19.86
CA GLY A 257 -11.25 1.47 21.05
C GLY A 257 -11.04 2.34 22.31
N ALA A 258 -10.22 3.39 22.19
CA ALA A 258 -10.00 4.35 23.29
C ALA A 258 -11.29 5.03 23.74
N ALA A 259 -12.14 5.44 22.79
CA ALA A 259 -13.41 6.11 23.07
C ALA A 259 -14.49 5.14 23.62
N ALA A 260 -14.61 3.95 23.03
CA ALA A 260 -15.61 2.97 23.41
C ALA A 260 -15.43 2.42 24.84
N PHE A 261 -14.19 2.30 25.32
CA PHE A 261 -13.85 1.78 26.63
C PHE A 261 -13.44 2.86 27.64
N ILE A 262 -13.81 4.13 27.42
CA ILE A 262 -13.47 5.25 28.31
C ILE A 262 -14.01 5.06 29.73
N THR A 263 -15.13 4.35 29.89
CA THR A 263 -15.77 4.02 31.16
C THR A 263 -15.20 2.77 31.84
N VAL A 264 -14.36 1.99 31.12
CA VAL A 264 -13.74 0.75 31.60
C VAL A 264 -12.22 0.81 31.42
N PRO A 265 -11.50 1.51 32.32
CA PRO A 265 -10.08 1.81 32.16
C PRO A 265 -9.18 0.59 31.97
N GLU A 266 -9.57 -0.54 32.59
CA GLU A 266 -8.82 -1.81 32.52
C GLU A 266 -8.77 -2.39 31.10
N LEU A 267 -9.84 -2.19 30.31
CA LEU A 267 -9.96 -2.71 28.95
C LEU A 267 -9.58 -1.68 27.88
N GLN A 268 -9.54 -0.40 28.23
CA GLN A 268 -9.28 0.68 27.27
C GLN A 268 -7.94 0.50 26.55
N PHE A 269 -6.87 0.27 27.30
CA PHE A 269 -5.55 0.05 26.72
C PHE A 269 -5.53 -1.22 25.85
N ASN A 270 -6.18 -2.29 26.29
CA ASN A 270 -6.28 -3.54 25.55
C ASN A 270 -7.03 -3.35 24.22
N ALA A 271 -8.10 -2.53 24.22
CA ALA A 271 -8.85 -2.19 23.00
C ALA A 271 -8.03 -1.39 22.01
N ILE A 272 -7.18 -0.46 22.49
CA ILE A 272 -6.24 0.30 21.64
C ILE A 272 -5.16 -0.62 21.06
N LEU A 273 -4.65 -1.54 21.85
CA LEU A 273 -3.57 -2.45 21.47
C LEU A 273 -4.03 -3.55 20.49
N ALA A 274 -5.30 -3.94 20.52
CA ALA A 274 -5.86 -5.02 19.70
C ALA A 274 -5.57 -4.84 18.18
N PRO A 275 -5.91 -3.73 17.52
CA PRO A 275 -5.63 -3.57 16.10
C PRO A 275 -4.13 -3.58 15.78
N MET A 276 -3.29 -3.04 16.67
CA MET A 276 -1.83 -3.05 16.50
C MET A 276 -1.26 -4.47 16.56
N LEU A 277 -1.73 -5.30 17.48
CA LEU A 277 -1.30 -6.70 17.62
C LEU A 277 -1.80 -7.55 16.45
N ILE A 278 -3.06 -7.40 16.04
CA ILE A 278 -3.60 -8.11 14.87
C ILE A 278 -2.79 -7.76 13.63
N ALA A 279 -2.46 -6.49 13.44
CA ALA A 279 -1.61 -6.03 12.35
C ALA A 279 -0.18 -6.62 12.45
N ALA A 280 0.42 -6.66 13.64
CA ALA A 280 1.75 -7.23 13.87
C ALA A 280 1.80 -8.74 13.58
N PHE A 281 0.82 -9.50 14.06
CA PHE A 281 0.69 -10.93 13.71
C PHE A 281 0.43 -11.11 12.21
N GLY A 282 -0.39 -10.23 11.61
CA GLY A 282 -0.64 -10.21 10.18
C GLY A 282 0.63 -10.14 9.35
N VAL A 283 1.64 -9.35 9.78
CA VAL A 283 2.96 -9.30 9.13
C VAL A 283 3.63 -10.66 9.11
N ILE A 284 3.72 -11.33 10.26
CA ILE A 284 4.39 -12.65 10.36
C ILE A 284 3.67 -13.71 9.52
N LEU A 285 2.34 -13.71 9.58
CA LEU A 285 1.51 -14.66 8.84
C LEU A 285 1.53 -14.40 7.33
N SER A 286 1.64 -13.14 6.92
CA SER A 286 1.84 -12.77 5.52
C SER A 286 3.20 -13.23 4.98
N LEU A 287 4.25 -13.22 5.81
CA LEU A 287 5.55 -13.81 5.43
C LEU A 287 5.41 -15.29 5.09
N LEU A 288 4.64 -16.06 5.86
CA LEU A 288 4.35 -17.47 5.54
C LEU A 288 3.62 -17.59 4.20
N GLY A 289 2.63 -16.73 3.94
CA GLY A 289 1.91 -16.67 2.66
C GLY A 289 2.85 -16.39 1.48
N ILE A 290 3.81 -15.47 1.63
CA ILE A 290 4.80 -15.15 0.59
C ILE A 290 5.61 -16.39 0.18
N PHE A 291 6.05 -17.22 1.12
CA PHE A 291 6.80 -18.43 0.82
C PHE A 291 5.97 -19.54 0.16
N MET A 292 4.64 -19.48 0.23
CA MET A 292 3.74 -20.44 -0.39
C MET A 292 3.46 -20.15 -1.88
N VAL A 293 3.77 -18.96 -2.37
CA VAL A 293 3.58 -18.58 -3.78
C VAL A 293 4.61 -19.30 -4.65
N LYS A 294 4.15 -20.35 -5.31
CA LYS A 294 4.95 -21.15 -6.25
C LYS A 294 4.09 -21.58 -7.43
N THR A 295 4.68 -21.64 -8.61
CA THR A 295 4.02 -22.10 -9.84
C THR A 295 4.88 -23.11 -10.59
N LYS A 296 4.30 -23.79 -11.59
CA LYS A 296 4.98 -24.73 -12.46
C LYS A 296 5.45 -24.02 -13.73
N GLU A 297 6.43 -24.58 -14.42
CA GLU A 297 6.82 -24.12 -15.77
C GLU A 297 5.65 -24.24 -16.74
N GLY A 298 5.54 -23.28 -17.66
CA GLY A 298 4.45 -23.24 -18.64
C GLY A 298 3.09 -22.88 -18.06
N ALA A 299 3.02 -22.33 -16.83
CA ALA A 299 1.78 -21.94 -16.20
C ALA A 299 1.08 -20.84 -17.00
N SER A 300 -0.25 -20.98 -17.19
CA SER A 300 -1.09 -19.93 -17.75
C SER A 300 -1.25 -18.76 -16.75
N GLN A 301 -1.64 -17.57 -17.25
CA GLN A 301 -1.90 -16.41 -16.38
C GLN A 301 -2.90 -16.74 -15.25
N LEU A 302 -3.95 -17.48 -15.55
CA LEU A 302 -4.94 -17.90 -14.55
C LEU A 302 -4.31 -18.80 -13.46
N GLN A 303 -3.32 -19.61 -13.80
CA GLN A 303 -2.60 -20.43 -12.83
C GLN A 303 -1.64 -19.60 -11.98
N LEU A 304 -1.06 -18.52 -12.53
CA LEU A 304 -0.26 -17.57 -11.79
C LEU A 304 -1.13 -16.82 -10.75
N LEU A 305 -2.29 -16.32 -11.15
CA LEU A 305 -3.25 -15.69 -10.24
C LEU A 305 -3.69 -16.65 -9.11
N ARG A 306 -3.99 -17.90 -9.43
CA ARG A 306 -4.32 -18.92 -8.41
C ARG A 306 -3.17 -19.22 -7.45
N ALA A 307 -1.91 -19.08 -7.88
CA ALA A 307 -0.76 -19.25 -7.00
C ALA A 307 -0.65 -18.09 -5.99
N LEU A 308 -0.95 -16.86 -6.42
CA LEU A 308 -1.05 -15.69 -5.54
C LEU A 308 -2.21 -15.85 -4.55
N ASP A 309 -3.38 -16.26 -5.03
CA ASP A 309 -4.57 -16.52 -4.21
C ASP A 309 -4.32 -17.53 -3.08
N ARG A 310 -3.53 -18.58 -3.33
CA ARG A 310 -3.17 -19.55 -2.28
C ARG A 310 -2.41 -18.88 -1.13
N GLY A 311 -1.45 -18.01 -1.44
CA GLY A 311 -0.71 -17.26 -0.42
C GLY A 311 -1.64 -16.35 0.39
N ILE A 312 -2.50 -15.60 -0.30
CA ILE A 312 -3.47 -14.67 0.33
C ILE A 312 -4.47 -15.44 1.20
N ASN A 313 -5.11 -16.47 0.68
CA ASN A 313 -6.12 -17.23 1.41
C ASN A 313 -5.53 -17.93 2.63
N THR A 314 -4.31 -18.48 2.53
CA THR A 314 -3.65 -19.10 3.67
C THR A 314 -3.33 -18.10 4.76
N SER A 315 -2.72 -16.96 4.42
CA SER A 315 -2.46 -15.90 5.40
C SER A 315 -3.76 -15.37 6.02
N SER A 316 -4.83 -15.23 5.23
CA SER A 316 -6.14 -14.79 5.70
C SER A 316 -6.76 -15.72 6.76
N VAL A 317 -6.73 -17.03 6.51
CA VAL A 317 -7.21 -18.02 7.50
C VAL A 317 -6.38 -17.99 8.78
N LEU A 318 -5.06 -17.87 8.65
CA LEU A 318 -4.16 -17.77 9.80
C LEU A 318 -4.38 -16.47 10.60
N ILE A 319 -4.66 -15.34 9.92
CA ILE A 319 -4.98 -14.07 10.57
C ILE A 319 -6.28 -14.18 11.37
N VAL A 320 -7.29 -14.85 10.85
CA VAL A 320 -8.53 -15.11 11.63
C VAL A 320 -8.20 -15.87 12.91
N ALA A 321 -7.44 -16.95 12.83
CA ALA A 321 -7.05 -17.73 14.02
C ALA A 321 -6.22 -16.87 15.00
N ALA A 322 -5.28 -16.07 14.50
CA ALA A 322 -4.49 -15.15 15.33
C ALA A 322 -5.36 -14.07 15.98
N SER A 323 -6.40 -13.59 15.30
CA SER A 323 -7.33 -12.60 15.86
C SER A 323 -8.09 -13.16 17.07
N PHE A 324 -8.56 -14.41 17.01
CA PHE A 324 -9.16 -15.06 18.16
C PHE A 324 -8.18 -15.17 19.33
N LEU A 325 -6.93 -15.54 19.06
CA LEU A 325 -5.90 -15.62 20.10
C LEU A 325 -5.63 -14.24 20.73
N VAL A 326 -5.45 -13.19 19.92
CA VAL A 326 -5.20 -11.82 20.40
C VAL A 326 -6.36 -11.32 21.25
N ILE A 327 -7.60 -11.47 20.78
CA ILE A 327 -8.79 -11.01 21.49
C ILE A 327 -8.97 -11.77 22.82
N HIS A 328 -8.68 -13.09 22.84
CA HIS A 328 -8.67 -13.87 24.05
C HIS A 328 -7.63 -13.38 25.07
N LEU A 329 -6.39 -13.18 24.63
CA LEU A 329 -5.28 -12.71 25.50
C LEU A 329 -5.53 -11.30 26.06
N LEU A 330 -6.24 -10.45 25.32
CA LEU A 330 -6.59 -9.10 25.76
C LEU A 330 -7.89 -9.05 26.60
N GLY A 331 -8.60 -10.15 26.76
CA GLY A 331 -9.86 -10.21 27.53
C GLY A 331 -11.00 -9.43 26.89
N LEU A 332 -10.96 -9.21 25.56
CA LEU A 332 -11.98 -8.48 24.83
C LEU A 332 -13.10 -9.42 24.34
N SER A 333 -14.24 -8.84 23.96
CA SER A 333 -15.38 -9.59 23.46
C SER A 333 -15.08 -10.27 22.11
N TYR A 334 -15.43 -11.55 21.96
CA TYR A 334 -15.28 -12.31 20.71
C TYR A 334 -16.11 -11.76 19.54
N TRP A 335 -17.11 -10.90 19.78
CA TRP A 335 -17.82 -10.21 18.71
C TRP A 335 -16.89 -9.35 17.83
N ILE A 336 -15.77 -8.86 18.40
CA ILE A 336 -14.73 -8.15 17.64
C ILE A 336 -14.11 -9.06 16.57
N CYS A 337 -13.95 -10.36 16.83
CA CYS A 337 -13.51 -11.30 15.81
C CYS A 337 -14.50 -11.39 14.65
N GLY A 338 -15.81 -11.27 14.93
CA GLY A 338 -16.83 -11.17 13.89
C GLY A 338 -16.59 -10.00 12.94
N SER A 339 -16.28 -8.82 13.48
CA SER A 339 -15.93 -7.63 12.66
C SER A 339 -14.67 -7.85 11.83
N VAL A 340 -13.63 -8.49 12.39
CA VAL A 340 -12.40 -8.82 11.65
C VAL A 340 -12.70 -9.78 10.50
N ILE A 341 -13.49 -10.82 10.72
CA ILE A 341 -13.90 -11.79 9.69
C ILE A 341 -14.71 -11.11 8.60
N THR A 342 -15.67 -10.26 8.97
CA THR A 342 -16.49 -9.50 8.02
C THR A 342 -15.64 -8.60 7.15
N GLY A 343 -14.70 -7.84 7.74
CA GLY A 343 -13.75 -7.00 6.99
C GLY A 343 -12.89 -7.81 6.02
N LEU A 344 -12.40 -8.98 6.45
CA LEU A 344 -11.57 -9.85 5.62
C LEU A 344 -12.36 -10.45 4.44
N LEU A 345 -13.59 -10.90 4.69
CA LEU A 345 -14.49 -11.38 3.64
C LEU A 345 -14.85 -10.28 2.65
N THR A 346 -15.13 -9.07 3.12
CA THR A 346 -15.35 -7.87 2.31
C THR A 346 -14.15 -7.63 1.38
N GLY A 347 -12.94 -7.67 1.90
CA GLY A 347 -11.72 -7.50 1.10
C GLY A 347 -11.56 -8.58 0.03
N ILE A 348 -11.83 -9.85 0.34
CA ILE A 348 -11.78 -10.97 -0.61
C ILE A 348 -12.81 -10.79 -1.73
N VAL A 349 -14.06 -10.45 -1.39
CA VAL A 349 -15.14 -10.23 -2.37
C VAL A 349 -14.80 -9.08 -3.30
N ILE A 350 -14.31 -7.94 -2.77
CA ILE A 350 -13.91 -6.79 -3.56
C ILE A 350 -12.73 -7.16 -4.48
N GLY A 351 -11.72 -7.86 -3.97
CA GLY A 351 -10.58 -8.31 -4.76
C GLY A 351 -11.00 -9.21 -5.92
N LYS A 352 -11.90 -10.17 -5.68
CA LYS A 352 -12.43 -11.07 -6.73
C LYS A 352 -13.33 -10.34 -7.73
N ALA A 353 -14.13 -9.39 -7.30
CA ALA A 353 -14.91 -8.55 -8.19
C ALA A 353 -14.02 -7.70 -9.09
N THR A 354 -12.97 -7.09 -8.53
CA THR A 354 -11.99 -6.32 -9.29
C THR A 354 -11.28 -7.20 -10.32
N GLU A 355 -10.78 -8.37 -9.93
CA GLU A 355 -10.18 -9.35 -10.85
C GLU A 355 -11.11 -9.69 -12.01
N TYR A 356 -12.39 -9.98 -11.72
CA TYR A 356 -13.39 -10.34 -12.73
C TYR A 356 -13.64 -9.23 -13.77
N TYR A 357 -13.67 -7.95 -13.33
CA TYR A 357 -13.94 -6.83 -14.21
C TYR A 357 -12.72 -6.27 -14.94
N THR A 358 -11.49 -6.56 -14.47
CA THR A 358 -10.26 -5.97 -15.02
C THR A 358 -9.35 -6.95 -15.75
N SER A 359 -9.44 -8.25 -15.45
CA SER A 359 -8.58 -9.25 -16.10
C SER A 359 -9.09 -9.63 -17.48
N HIS A 360 -8.18 -9.73 -18.47
CA HIS A 360 -8.49 -10.18 -19.82
C HIS A 360 -9.00 -11.63 -19.91
N ALA A 361 -8.83 -12.41 -18.85
CA ALA A 361 -9.32 -13.78 -18.78
C ALA A 361 -10.86 -13.87 -18.66
N TYR A 362 -11.53 -12.76 -18.33
CA TYR A 362 -12.96 -12.74 -18.06
C TYR A 362 -13.76 -11.91 -19.08
N LYS A 363 -15.04 -12.24 -19.15
CA LYS A 363 -15.99 -11.72 -20.15
C LYS A 363 -16.09 -10.19 -20.19
N PRO A 364 -16.13 -9.43 -19.07
CA PRO A 364 -16.29 -7.98 -19.15
C PRO A 364 -15.21 -7.29 -19.99
N THR A 365 -13.95 -7.66 -19.80
CA THR A 365 -12.82 -7.10 -20.55
C THR A 365 -12.82 -7.57 -22.02
N GLN A 366 -13.15 -8.85 -22.25
CA GLN A 366 -13.29 -9.39 -23.61
C GLN A 366 -14.42 -8.72 -24.40
N ASP A 367 -15.56 -8.41 -23.75
CA ASP A 367 -16.68 -7.71 -24.37
C ASP A 367 -16.30 -6.25 -24.74
N ILE A 368 -15.47 -5.57 -23.92
CA ILE A 368 -14.94 -4.26 -24.28
C ILE A 368 -14.01 -4.37 -25.50
N ALA A 369 -13.09 -5.33 -25.52
CA ALA A 369 -12.20 -5.57 -26.65
C ALA A 369 -13.00 -5.88 -27.93
N LYS A 370 -14.02 -6.73 -27.85
CA LYS A 370 -14.87 -7.06 -28.98
C LYS A 370 -15.66 -5.85 -29.53
N SER A 371 -16.02 -4.89 -28.67
CA SER A 371 -16.72 -3.67 -29.11
C SER A 371 -15.84 -2.76 -30.00
N SER A 372 -14.50 -2.98 -30.04
CA SER A 372 -13.60 -2.24 -30.95
C SER A 372 -13.88 -2.53 -32.42
N GLU A 373 -14.46 -3.69 -32.75
CA GLU A 373 -14.84 -4.05 -34.12
C GLU A 373 -15.86 -3.07 -34.71
N THR A 374 -16.65 -2.40 -33.86
CA THR A 374 -17.69 -1.45 -34.29
C THR A 374 -17.23 0.02 -34.21
N GLY A 375 -16.07 0.30 -33.64
CA GLY A 375 -15.44 1.61 -33.64
C GLY A 375 -15.10 2.17 -32.26
N PRO A 376 -14.37 3.30 -32.20
CA PRO A 376 -13.88 3.88 -30.93
C PRO A 376 -15.01 4.30 -29.99
N ALA A 377 -16.11 4.86 -30.51
CA ALA A 377 -17.22 5.34 -29.69
C ALA A 377 -17.88 4.20 -28.90
N THR A 378 -18.04 3.03 -29.51
CA THR A 378 -18.61 1.85 -28.85
C THR A 378 -17.69 1.29 -27.76
N VAL A 379 -16.38 1.34 -27.96
CA VAL A 379 -15.39 0.96 -26.92
C VAL A 379 -15.51 1.88 -25.70
N ILE A 380 -15.57 3.20 -25.93
CA ILE A 380 -15.70 4.18 -24.85
C ILE A 380 -17.00 3.95 -24.06
N ILE A 381 -18.13 3.86 -24.75
CA ILE A 381 -19.43 3.65 -24.10
C ILE A 381 -19.46 2.32 -23.34
N LYS A 382 -18.97 1.25 -23.95
CA LYS A 382 -18.91 -0.07 -23.31
C LYS A 382 -17.98 -0.07 -22.09
N GLY A 383 -16.81 0.58 -22.21
CA GLY A 383 -15.84 0.72 -21.12
C GLY A 383 -16.43 1.47 -19.92
N ILE A 384 -17.04 2.64 -20.16
CA ILE A 384 -17.71 3.43 -19.12
C ILE A 384 -18.84 2.62 -18.48
N GLY A 385 -19.71 2.00 -19.28
CA GLY A 385 -20.82 1.20 -18.75
C GLY A 385 -20.35 0.02 -17.91
N THR A 386 -19.31 -0.70 -18.34
CA THR A 386 -18.72 -1.80 -17.58
C THR A 386 -18.07 -1.28 -16.28
N GLY A 387 -17.36 -0.16 -16.33
CA GLY A 387 -16.77 0.49 -15.16
C GLY A 387 -17.83 0.90 -14.14
N MET A 388 -18.95 1.48 -14.56
CA MET A 388 -20.06 1.84 -13.67
C MET A 388 -20.68 0.60 -13.00
N ILE A 389 -20.89 -0.49 -13.75
CA ILE A 389 -21.44 -1.74 -13.19
C ILE A 389 -20.45 -2.39 -12.20
N SER A 390 -19.14 -2.30 -12.45
CA SER A 390 -18.12 -2.92 -11.61
C SER A 390 -18.11 -2.39 -10.18
N THR A 391 -18.58 -1.17 -9.95
CA THR A 391 -18.64 -0.56 -8.61
C THR A 391 -19.77 -1.12 -7.73
N ALA A 392 -20.77 -1.77 -8.32
CA ALA A 392 -21.96 -2.24 -7.59
C ALA A 392 -21.60 -3.28 -6.52
N ILE A 393 -20.78 -4.28 -6.86
CA ILE A 393 -20.39 -5.34 -5.91
C ILE A 393 -19.57 -4.76 -4.75
N PRO A 394 -18.50 -3.97 -4.98
CA PRO A 394 -17.75 -3.33 -3.89
C PRO A 394 -18.65 -2.47 -2.98
N VAL A 395 -19.50 -1.62 -3.53
CA VAL A 395 -20.37 -0.73 -2.73
C VAL A 395 -21.33 -1.54 -1.87
N ILE A 396 -22.04 -2.52 -2.44
CA ILE A 396 -22.98 -3.37 -1.69
C ILE A 396 -22.23 -4.14 -0.59
N THR A 397 -21.05 -4.68 -0.90
CA THR A 397 -20.26 -5.45 0.07
C THR A 397 -19.81 -4.58 1.24
N ILE A 398 -19.39 -3.34 0.99
CA ILE A 398 -19.02 -2.38 2.03
C ILE A 398 -20.24 -2.05 2.91
N VAL A 399 -21.40 -1.76 2.30
CA VAL A 399 -22.63 -1.45 3.04
C VAL A 399 -23.01 -2.61 3.96
N VAL A 400 -23.01 -3.83 3.44
CA VAL A 400 -23.29 -5.04 4.25
C VAL A 400 -22.25 -5.26 5.34
N GLY A 401 -20.98 -4.91 5.08
CA GLY A 401 -19.91 -5.05 6.07
C GLY A 401 -19.95 -4.01 7.20
N ILE A 402 -20.63 -2.88 7.01
CA ILE A 402 -20.80 -1.82 8.03
C ILE A 402 -22.00 -2.12 8.95
N ILE A 403 -23.05 -2.75 8.45
CA ILE A 403 -24.26 -3.13 9.19
C ILE A 403 -24.01 -4.36 10.06
#